data_40b228b3a3d8a782874ccc02bd4f15a8
#
_entry.id   40b228b3a3d8a782874ccc02bd4f15a8
#
_cell.length_a   1.000
_cell.length_b   1.000
_cell.length_c   1.000
_cell.angle_alpha   90.00
_cell.angle_beta   90.00
_cell.angle_gamma   90.00
#
_symmetry.space_group_name_H-M   'P 1'
#
loop_
_entity.id
_entity.type
_entity.pdbx_description
1 polymer ?
#
loop_
_entity_poly.entity_id
_entity_poly.type
_entity_poly.pdbx_seq_one_letter_code
_entity_poly.pdbx_strand_id
1 'polypeptide(L)'
;EAAPFKERQIITGSGEIKGSDLDFSLDAKSDLLGSYLEVKGRHSLASSEGRAQVKVEPIFFAKDGLQLTDLVPFDAGLNLEGRVKPDAVVSWASAGLKSSADVLLENLSIKASGGSVSNLNGKVHIDELLPLTISAPQEITADSAVVGIPLENPVLRFRVLTEGGDPQLYIDRMALGLVGGVAVIDDAV
;
A
#
# COMPACT_ATOMS: atom_id res chain seq x y z
N GLU A 1 -15.71 -9.60 -17.95
CA GLU A 1 -14.65 -9.33 -16.92
C GLU A 1 -14.12 -7.93 -17.15
N ALA A 2 -14.24 -7.03 -16.17
CA ALA A 2 -13.69 -5.69 -16.30
C ALA A 2 -12.16 -5.79 -16.22
N ALA A 3 -11.47 -5.07 -17.11
CA ALA A 3 -10.02 -4.99 -17.06
C ALA A 3 -9.59 -4.41 -15.67
N PRO A 4 -8.59 -4.99 -14.99
CA PRO A 4 -8.17 -4.53 -13.66
C PRO A 4 -7.56 -3.12 -13.68
N PHE A 5 -7.22 -2.59 -14.85
CA PHE A 5 -6.68 -1.24 -15.04
C PHE A 5 -7.48 -0.51 -16.11
N LYS A 6 -7.76 0.76 -15.89
CA LYS A 6 -8.49 1.62 -16.85
C LYS A 6 -7.66 2.01 -18.07
N GLU A 7 -6.34 1.85 -18.01
CA GLU A 7 -5.40 2.30 -19.03
C GLU A 7 -4.60 1.17 -19.67
N ARG A 8 -4.09 1.47 -20.87
CA ARG A 8 -3.16 0.60 -21.58
C ARG A 8 -1.85 0.50 -20.81
N GLN A 9 -1.46 -0.73 -20.48
CA GLN A 9 -0.18 -1.06 -19.88
C GLN A 9 0.75 -1.61 -20.97
N ILE A 10 1.98 -1.12 -20.99
CA ILE A 10 3.06 -1.69 -21.81
C ILE A 10 4.02 -2.39 -20.86
N ILE A 11 4.14 -3.70 -21.00
CA ILE A 11 5.06 -4.52 -20.21
C ILE A 11 6.17 -4.98 -21.15
N THR A 12 7.40 -4.71 -20.78
CA THR A 12 8.61 -5.22 -21.42
C THR A 12 9.38 -6.09 -20.44
N GLY A 13 10.04 -7.13 -20.95
CA GLY A 13 10.76 -8.02 -20.06
C GLY A 13 11.93 -8.70 -20.75
N SER A 14 12.85 -9.17 -19.93
CA SER A 14 13.99 -9.98 -20.32
C SER A 14 14.19 -11.12 -19.33
N GLY A 15 14.82 -12.20 -19.76
CA GLY A 15 15.16 -13.33 -18.91
C GLY A 15 16.40 -14.03 -19.39
N GLU A 16 17.18 -14.58 -18.46
CA GLU A 16 18.38 -15.37 -18.72
C GLU A 16 18.30 -16.70 -17.94
N ILE A 17 18.52 -17.80 -18.64
CA ILE A 17 18.55 -19.13 -18.02
C ILE A 17 20.01 -19.51 -17.72
N LYS A 18 20.29 -19.82 -16.45
CA LYS A 18 21.59 -20.28 -15.95
C LYS A 18 21.40 -21.62 -15.24
N GLY A 19 21.69 -22.69 -15.93
CA GLY A 19 21.40 -24.06 -15.43
C GLY A 19 19.90 -24.27 -15.27
N SER A 20 19.45 -24.50 -14.06
CA SER A 20 18.02 -24.65 -13.72
C SER A 20 17.34 -23.36 -13.25
N ASP A 21 18.05 -22.24 -13.23
CA ASP A 21 17.51 -20.97 -12.75
C ASP A 21 17.23 -20.01 -13.89
N LEU A 22 16.09 -19.36 -13.82
CA LEU A 22 15.68 -18.24 -14.69
C LEU A 22 15.77 -16.94 -13.89
N ASP A 23 16.73 -16.09 -14.22
CA ASP A 23 16.74 -14.69 -13.78
C ASP A 23 15.87 -13.88 -14.75
N PHE A 24 14.98 -13.03 -14.25
CA PHE A 24 14.09 -12.22 -15.09
C PHE A 24 13.95 -10.79 -14.57
N SER A 25 13.67 -9.88 -15.49
CA SER A 25 13.33 -8.48 -15.23
C SER A 25 12.14 -8.08 -16.10
N LEU A 26 11.17 -7.38 -15.48
CA LEU A 26 10.01 -6.81 -16.16
C LEU A 26 9.92 -5.33 -15.82
N ASP A 27 9.58 -4.53 -16.80
CA ASP A 27 9.28 -3.11 -16.65
C ASP A 27 7.87 -2.84 -17.16
N ALA A 28 7.07 -2.12 -16.38
CA ALA A 28 5.75 -1.69 -16.81
C ALA A 28 5.69 -0.17 -16.94
N LYS A 29 5.00 0.28 -17.99
CA LYS A 29 4.75 1.69 -18.30
C LYS A 29 3.27 1.89 -18.62
N SER A 30 2.74 3.05 -18.24
CA SER A 30 1.43 3.51 -18.69
C SER A 30 1.52 4.95 -19.19
N ASP A 31 0.51 5.37 -19.95
CA ASP A 31 0.45 6.75 -20.46
C ASP A 31 0.23 7.74 -19.30
N LEU A 32 -0.43 7.32 -18.22
CA LEU A 32 -0.73 8.13 -17.04
C LEU A 32 0.47 8.25 -16.08
N LEU A 33 1.13 7.12 -15.78
CA LEU A 33 2.19 7.04 -14.75
C LEU A 33 3.60 7.09 -15.32
N GLY A 34 3.75 6.99 -16.65
CA GLY A 34 5.05 6.78 -17.27
C GLY A 34 5.64 5.40 -16.92
N SER A 35 6.92 5.34 -16.65
CA SER A 35 7.58 4.13 -16.12
C SER A 35 7.28 4.04 -14.62
N TYR A 36 6.52 3.07 -14.17
CA TYR A 36 6.03 3.05 -12.79
C TYR A 36 6.35 1.76 -12.02
N LEU A 37 6.73 0.70 -12.69
CA LEU A 37 6.96 -0.59 -12.05
C LEU A 37 8.19 -1.27 -12.63
N GLU A 38 9.09 -1.73 -11.77
CA GLU A 38 10.19 -2.64 -12.07
C GLU A 38 10.02 -3.92 -11.25
N VAL A 39 10.07 -5.08 -11.90
CA VAL A 39 10.07 -6.39 -11.24
C VAL A 39 11.37 -7.10 -11.58
N LYS A 40 12.12 -7.52 -10.57
CA LYS A 40 13.31 -8.36 -10.75
C LYS A 40 13.16 -9.62 -9.92
N GLY A 41 13.40 -10.76 -10.53
CA GLY A 41 13.22 -12.02 -9.83
C GLY A 41 14.06 -13.15 -10.37
N ARG A 42 13.98 -14.25 -9.61
CA ARG A 42 14.56 -15.55 -9.96
C ARG A 42 13.51 -16.63 -9.78
N HIS A 43 13.50 -17.57 -10.71
CA HIS A 43 12.68 -18.77 -10.67
C HIS A 43 13.53 -20.01 -10.90
N SER A 44 13.42 -21.00 -10.03
CA SER A 44 14.04 -22.31 -10.22
C SER A 44 13.12 -23.20 -11.03
N LEU A 45 13.57 -23.60 -12.22
CA LEU A 45 12.86 -24.52 -13.10
C LEU A 45 12.81 -25.95 -12.52
N ALA A 46 13.75 -26.29 -11.62
CA ALA A 46 13.82 -27.61 -11.01
C ALA A 46 12.84 -27.79 -9.85
N SER A 47 12.69 -26.76 -8.98
CA SER A 47 11.79 -26.81 -7.81
C SER A 47 10.45 -26.08 -8.06
N SER A 48 10.31 -25.34 -9.15
CA SER A 48 9.16 -24.44 -9.43
C SER A 48 8.96 -23.35 -8.38
N GLU A 49 10.03 -23.01 -7.66
CA GLU A 49 10.04 -21.96 -6.65
C GLU A 49 10.65 -20.68 -7.21
N GLY A 50 10.26 -19.55 -6.65
CA GLY A 50 10.84 -18.29 -7.07
C GLY A 50 10.54 -17.16 -6.11
N ARG A 51 11.22 -16.04 -6.38
CA ARG A 51 11.04 -14.79 -5.65
C ARG A 51 11.25 -13.61 -6.60
N ALA A 52 10.43 -12.60 -6.46
CA ALA A 52 10.56 -11.35 -7.17
C ALA A 52 10.47 -10.17 -6.22
N GLN A 53 11.28 -9.16 -6.47
CA GLN A 53 11.16 -7.83 -5.89
C GLN A 53 10.40 -6.95 -6.87
N VAL A 54 9.39 -6.27 -6.36
CA VAL A 54 8.54 -5.33 -7.10
C VAL A 54 8.83 -3.94 -6.57
N LYS A 55 9.42 -3.10 -7.39
CA LYS A 55 9.65 -1.68 -7.08
C LYS A 55 8.64 -0.84 -7.83
N VAL A 56 7.96 0.02 -7.12
CA VAL A 56 7.01 0.96 -7.70
C VAL A 56 7.57 2.37 -7.56
N GLU A 57 7.63 3.11 -8.67
CA GLU A 57 7.97 4.52 -8.62
C GLU A 57 6.96 5.28 -7.74
N PRO A 58 7.42 6.31 -7.03
CA PRO A 58 6.52 7.07 -6.16
C PRO A 58 5.31 7.61 -6.92
N ILE A 59 4.12 7.32 -6.40
CA ILE A 59 2.85 7.78 -6.96
C ILE A 59 2.51 9.11 -6.31
N PHE A 60 2.28 10.12 -7.14
CA PHE A 60 1.91 11.46 -6.70
C PHE A 60 0.43 11.71 -7.00
N PHE A 61 -0.35 11.82 -5.95
CA PHE A 61 -1.76 12.21 -6.04
C PHE A 61 -1.92 13.72 -5.94
N ALA A 62 -2.81 14.29 -6.73
CA ALA A 62 -3.09 15.72 -6.72
C ALA A 62 -4.57 15.97 -7.00
N LYS A 63 -5.13 17.05 -6.44
CA LYS A 63 -6.56 17.40 -6.55
C LYS A 63 -7.07 17.45 -8.00
N ASP A 64 -6.27 18.05 -8.89
CA ASP A 64 -6.60 18.18 -10.32
C ASP A 64 -5.69 17.27 -11.19
N GLY A 65 -5.12 16.22 -10.60
CA GLY A 65 -4.23 15.25 -11.23
C GLY A 65 -4.66 13.81 -10.97
N LEU A 66 -3.67 12.93 -10.83
CA LEU A 66 -3.90 11.51 -10.59
C LEU A 66 -4.70 11.29 -9.29
N GLN A 67 -5.73 10.46 -9.38
CA GLN A 67 -6.54 10.01 -8.25
C GLN A 67 -6.58 8.47 -8.17
N LEU A 68 -7.02 7.93 -7.04
CA LEU A 68 -7.14 6.48 -6.85
C LEU A 68 -8.07 5.83 -7.89
N THR A 69 -9.15 6.53 -8.24
CA THR A 69 -10.13 6.09 -9.25
C THR A 69 -9.56 5.94 -10.66
N ASP A 70 -8.40 6.54 -10.94
CA ASP A 70 -7.70 6.38 -12.22
C ASP A 70 -6.89 5.08 -12.26
N LEU A 71 -6.45 4.59 -11.09
CA LEU A 71 -5.62 3.40 -10.97
C LEU A 71 -6.44 2.11 -10.80
N VAL A 72 -7.56 2.19 -10.09
CA VAL A 72 -8.38 1.02 -9.75
C VAL A 72 -9.80 1.17 -10.27
N PRO A 73 -10.48 0.06 -10.63
CA PRO A 73 -11.80 0.11 -11.26
C PRO A 73 -12.97 0.31 -10.27
N PHE A 74 -12.69 0.73 -9.05
CA PHE A 74 -13.72 1.02 -8.05
C PHE A 74 -13.56 2.45 -7.52
N ASP A 75 -14.70 3.07 -7.22
CA ASP A 75 -14.74 4.38 -6.58
C ASP A 75 -14.87 4.20 -5.07
N ALA A 76 -13.79 4.49 -4.35
CA ALA A 76 -13.78 4.49 -2.89
C ALA A 76 -14.34 5.79 -2.29
N GLY A 77 -14.74 6.76 -3.12
CA GLY A 77 -15.17 8.09 -2.66
C GLY A 77 -14.06 8.89 -1.98
N LEU A 78 -12.80 8.56 -2.30
CA LEU A 78 -11.61 9.16 -1.71
C LEU A 78 -10.96 10.13 -2.70
N ASN A 79 -10.62 11.32 -2.22
CA ASN A 79 -9.72 12.23 -2.91
C ASN A 79 -8.39 12.25 -2.17
N LEU A 80 -7.31 12.00 -2.91
CA LEU A 80 -5.96 11.90 -2.40
C LEU A 80 -5.10 13.06 -2.90
N GLU A 81 -4.25 13.60 -2.03
CA GLU A 81 -3.20 14.56 -2.36
C GLU A 81 -1.94 14.17 -1.57
N GLY A 82 -0.79 14.04 -2.22
CA GLY A 82 0.46 13.65 -1.59
C GLY A 82 1.17 12.51 -2.29
N ARG A 83 2.06 11.83 -1.58
CA ARG A 83 2.95 10.83 -2.16
C ARG A 83 2.83 9.49 -1.45
N VAL A 84 2.75 8.43 -2.24
CA VAL A 84 2.79 7.04 -1.78
C VAL A 84 3.87 6.28 -2.54
N LYS A 85 4.75 5.59 -1.83
CA LYS A 85 5.78 4.74 -2.42
C LYS A 85 5.66 3.32 -1.87
N PRO A 86 5.08 2.39 -2.62
CA PRO A 86 5.06 0.98 -2.27
C PRO A 86 6.26 0.25 -2.88
N ASP A 87 6.86 -0.65 -2.10
CA ASP A 87 7.83 -1.64 -2.54
C ASP A 87 7.35 -3.01 -2.05
N ALA A 88 7.39 -4.04 -2.87
CA ALA A 88 6.88 -5.36 -2.49
C ALA A 88 7.84 -6.49 -2.83
N VAL A 89 7.66 -7.61 -2.14
CA VAL A 89 8.32 -8.86 -2.43
C VAL A 89 7.27 -9.94 -2.57
N VAL A 90 7.38 -10.71 -3.64
CA VAL A 90 6.51 -11.86 -3.90
C VAL A 90 7.38 -13.11 -3.99
N SER A 91 6.99 -14.16 -3.34
CA SER A 91 7.63 -15.49 -3.44
C SER A 91 6.57 -16.56 -3.68
N TRP A 92 6.94 -17.57 -4.43
CA TRP A 92 6.08 -18.70 -4.75
C TRP A 92 6.84 -20.02 -4.62
N ALA A 93 6.14 -21.01 -4.13
CA ALA A 93 6.61 -22.37 -3.96
C ALA A 93 5.43 -23.34 -4.08
N SER A 94 5.69 -24.65 -3.94
CA SER A 94 4.62 -25.66 -3.88
C SER A 94 3.59 -25.41 -2.77
N ALA A 95 3.99 -24.72 -1.69
CA ALA A 95 3.12 -24.33 -0.58
C ALA A 95 2.20 -23.13 -0.90
N GLY A 96 2.37 -22.47 -2.04
CA GLY A 96 1.59 -21.32 -2.47
C GLY A 96 2.38 -20.04 -2.68
N LEU A 97 1.64 -18.93 -2.81
CA LEU A 97 2.15 -17.58 -2.98
C LEU A 97 2.22 -16.88 -1.62
N LYS A 98 3.33 -16.16 -1.38
CA LYS A 98 3.48 -15.23 -0.27
C LYS A 98 3.89 -13.88 -0.80
N SER A 99 3.39 -12.81 -0.18
CA SER A 99 3.66 -11.45 -0.60
C SER A 99 3.78 -10.53 0.61
N SER A 100 4.76 -9.65 0.61
CA SER A 100 4.90 -8.61 1.62
C SER A 100 5.18 -7.28 0.95
N ALA A 101 4.90 -6.17 1.66
CA ALA A 101 5.17 -4.85 1.12
C ALA A 101 5.60 -3.87 2.21
N ASP A 102 6.41 -2.89 1.81
CA ASP A 102 6.68 -1.67 2.55
C ASP A 102 6.00 -0.51 1.81
N VAL A 103 5.20 0.28 2.51
CA VAL A 103 4.50 1.44 1.96
C VAL A 103 4.94 2.69 2.72
N LEU A 104 5.59 3.62 2.03
CA LEU A 104 5.94 4.92 2.58
C LEU A 104 4.87 5.94 2.19
N LEU A 105 4.32 6.63 3.19
CA LEU A 105 3.34 7.70 3.06
C LEU A 105 4.03 9.03 3.37
N GLU A 106 3.94 9.99 2.46
CA GLU A 106 4.59 11.29 2.62
C GLU A 106 3.59 12.41 2.29
N ASN A 107 3.24 13.20 3.31
CA ASN A 107 2.31 14.33 3.22
C ASN A 107 0.98 13.96 2.54
N LEU A 108 0.48 12.74 2.80
CA LEU A 108 -0.73 12.25 2.17
C LEU A 108 -1.96 12.84 2.84
N SER A 109 -2.72 13.62 2.11
CA SER A 109 -4.03 14.13 2.54
C SER A 109 -5.13 13.29 1.90
N ILE A 110 -6.13 12.92 2.70
CA ILE A 110 -7.25 12.08 2.30
C ILE A 110 -8.54 12.82 2.64
N LYS A 111 -9.44 12.94 1.66
CA LYS A 111 -10.79 13.46 1.86
C LYS A 111 -11.82 12.42 1.46
N ALA A 112 -12.80 12.21 2.31
CA ALA A 112 -13.95 11.34 2.09
C ALA A 112 -15.24 12.07 2.51
N SER A 113 -16.41 11.50 2.19
CA SER A 113 -17.71 12.06 2.60
C SER A 113 -17.88 12.17 4.13
N GLY A 114 -17.20 11.31 4.90
CA GLY A 114 -17.28 11.27 6.37
C GLY A 114 -16.19 12.06 7.10
N GLY A 115 -15.20 12.62 6.39
CA GLY A 115 -14.12 13.36 7.03
C GLY A 115 -12.88 13.55 6.18
N SER A 116 -11.83 14.07 6.80
CA SER A 116 -10.54 14.28 6.14
C SER A 116 -9.37 14.08 7.08
N VAL A 117 -8.23 13.72 6.51
CA VAL A 117 -6.92 13.67 7.19
C VAL A 117 -5.94 14.48 6.36
N SER A 118 -5.10 15.28 7.00
CA SER A 118 -4.12 16.14 6.33
C SER A 118 -2.70 15.77 6.75
N ASN A 119 -1.82 15.71 5.74
CA ASN A 119 -0.38 15.46 5.93
C ASN A 119 -0.09 14.17 6.71
N LEU A 120 -0.73 13.07 6.30
CA LEU A 120 -0.45 11.74 6.83
C LEU A 120 0.96 11.31 6.43
N ASN A 121 1.73 10.89 7.41
CA ASN A 121 3.11 10.42 7.24
C ASN A 121 3.32 9.12 8.00
N GLY A 122 4.11 8.24 7.43
CA GLY A 122 4.50 6.99 8.08
C GLY A 122 5.04 5.97 7.12
N LYS A 123 5.64 4.92 7.67
CA LYS A 123 6.02 3.72 6.93
C LYS A 123 5.22 2.56 7.48
N VAL A 124 4.53 1.85 6.61
CA VAL A 124 3.73 0.68 6.96
C VAL A 124 4.37 -0.56 6.34
N HIS A 125 4.72 -1.54 7.17
CA HIS A 125 5.13 -2.87 6.72
C HIS A 125 3.93 -3.80 6.72
N ILE A 126 3.66 -4.42 5.60
CA ILE A 126 2.59 -5.41 5.39
C ILE A 126 3.25 -6.78 5.30
N ASP A 127 2.95 -7.66 6.23
CA ASP A 127 3.54 -9.01 6.29
C ASP A 127 3.00 -9.92 5.19
N GLU A 128 1.70 -9.77 4.87
CA GLU A 128 1.01 -10.51 3.82
C GLU A 128 -0.02 -9.60 3.13
N LEU A 129 -0.03 -9.59 1.79
CA LEU A 129 -0.99 -8.80 1.03
C LEU A 129 -2.33 -9.52 0.85
N LEU A 130 -2.31 -10.85 0.78
CA LEU A 130 -3.49 -11.69 0.57
C LEU A 130 -3.40 -12.99 1.39
N PRO A 131 -4.13 -13.11 2.52
CA PRO A 131 -4.99 -12.08 3.13
C PRO A 131 -4.17 -10.95 3.77
N LEU A 132 -4.73 -9.73 3.82
CA LEU A 132 -4.03 -8.57 4.38
C LEU A 132 -3.68 -8.79 5.86
N THR A 133 -2.38 -8.76 6.17
CA THR A 133 -1.88 -8.95 7.53
C THR A 133 -0.77 -7.96 7.84
N ILE A 134 -0.89 -7.28 8.97
CA ILE A 134 0.09 -6.38 9.58
C ILE A 134 0.21 -6.80 11.04
N SER A 135 1.11 -7.75 11.34
CA SER A 135 1.21 -8.37 12.66
C SER A 135 1.94 -7.53 13.68
N ALA A 136 2.95 -6.78 13.25
CA ALA A 136 3.67 -5.85 14.11
C ALA A 136 2.98 -4.49 14.14
N PRO A 137 2.92 -3.81 15.31
CA PRO A 137 2.36 -2.47 15.41
C PRO A 137 3.03 -1.49 14.45
N GLN A 138 2.23 -0.81 13.64
CA GLN A 138 2.65 0.26 12.74
C GLN A 138 2.22 1.60 13.32
N GLU A 139 2.96 2.66 13.04
CA GLU A 139 2.63 4.01 13.49
C GLU A 139 2.56 4.97 12.31
N ILE A 140 1.47 5.71 12.25
CA ILE A 140 1.25 6.80 11.30
C ILE A 140 0.87 8.06 12.06
N THR A 141 1.29 9.21 11.53
CA THR A 141 1.03 10.53 12.11
C THR A 141 0.37 11.43 11.08
N ALA A 142 -0.42 12.40 11.52
CA ALA A 142 -0.94 13.44 10.65
C ALA A 142 -0.93 14.80 11.35
N ASP A 143 -1.02 15.90 10.60
CA ASP A 143 -1.12 17.24 11.19
C ASP A 143 -2.51 17.47 11.75
N SER A 144 -3.53 17.00 11.05
CA SER A 144 -4.92 17.13 11.48
C SER A 144 -5.82 16.06 10.88
N ALA A 145 -6.94 15.81 11.55
CA ALA A 145 -8.05 15.05 11.01
C ALA A 145 -9.39 15.71 11.37
N VAL A 146 -10.41 15.48 10.56
CA VAL A 146 -11.79 15.91 10.83
C VAL A 146 -12.70 14.71 10.68
N VAL A 147 -13.34 14.31 11.78
CA VAL A 147 -14.29 13.18 11.84
C VAL A 147 -15.51 13.68 12.62
N GLY A 148 -16.24 14.64 12.03
CA GLY A 148 -17.28 15.41 12.72
C GLY A 148 -16.74 16.49 13.64
N ILE A 149 -15.61 16.28 14.30
CA ILE A 149 -14.89 17.27 15.12
C ILE A 149 -13.45 17.39 14.60
N PRO A 150 -12.80 18.57 14.75
CA PRO A 150 -11.39 18.74 14.41
C PRO A 150 -10.49 18.08 15.46
N LEU A 151 -9.50 17.35 14.97
CA LEU A 151 -8.47 16.66 15.74
C LEU A 151 -7.10 17.20 15.33
N GLU A 152 -6.24 17.47 16.29
CA GLU A 152 -4.90 18.02 16.05
C GLU A 152 -3.83 16.96 16.32
N ASN A 153 -2.85 16.90 15.43
CA ASN A 153 -1.68 16.03 15.53
C ASN A 153 -2.03 14.57 15.91
N PRO A 154 -2.97 13.92 15.20
CA PRO A 154 -3.31 12.55 15.52
C PRO A 154 -2.13 11.62 15.23
N VAL A 155 -1.89 10.71 16.18
CA VAL A 155 -0.95 9.61 16.07
C VAL A 155 -1.74 8.31 16.21
N LEU A 156 -1.65 7.43 15.23
CA LEU A 156 -2.32 6.14 15.25
C LEU A 156 -1.29 5.02 15.22
N ARG A 157 -1.34 4.13 16.22
CA ARG A 157 -0.61 2.88 16.26
C ARG A 157 -1.58 1.72 16.11
N PHE A 158 -1.36 0.88 15.11
CA PHE A 158 -2.33 -0.13 14.70
C PHE A 158 -1.68 -1.41 14.17
N ARG A 159 -2.47 -2.46 14.14
CA ARG A 159 -2.21 -3.73 13.45
C ARG A 159 -3.44 -4.12 12.62
N VAL A 160 -3.23 -4.99 11.64
CA VAL A 160 -4.31 -5.64 10.91
C VAL A 160 -4.09 -7.14 10.96
N LEU A 161 -5.02 -7.86 11.54
CA LEU A 161 -4.98 -9.32 11.61
C LEU A 161 -6.15 -9.89 10.82
N THR A 162 -5.91 -10.99 10.10
CA THR A 162 -7.00 -11.68 9.40
C THR A 162 -7.51 -12.82 10.26
N GLU A 163 -8.75 -12.71 10.69
CA GLU A 163 -9.46 -13.73 11.46
C GLU A 163 -10.65 -14.25 10.66
N GLY A 164 -10.73 -15.55 10.46
CA GLY A 164 -11.82 -16.16 9.69
C GLY A 164 -11.88 -15.78 8.20
N GLY A 165 -10.80 -15.16 7.67
CA GLY A 165 -10.72 -14.71 6.28
C GLY A 165 -10.98 -13.20 6.10
N ASP A 166 -11.45 -12.50 7.10
CA ASP A 166 -11.73 -11.07 7.07
C ASP A 166 -10.63 -10.28 7.81
N PRO A 167 -10.07 -9.19 7.23
CA PRO A 167 -9.11 -8.34 7.90
C PRO A 167 -9.80 -7.50 8.99
N GLN A 168 -9.23 -7.51 10.19
CA GLN A 168 -9.69 -6.72 11.34
C GLN A 168 -8.61 -5.72 11.74
N LEU A 169 -9.02 -4.47 11.94
CA LEU A 169 -8.15 -3.39 12.39
C LEU A 169 -8.11 -3.35 13.91
N TYR A 170 -6.93 -3.50 14.48
CA TYR A 170 -6.65 -3.34 15.91
C TYR A 170 -5.95 -2.02 16.13
N ILE A 171 -6.51 -1.15 16.96
CA ILE A 171 -5.91 0.12 17.35
C ILE A 171 -5.20 -0.12 18.68
N ASP A 172 -3.88 -0.28 18.63
CA ASP A 172 -3.07 -0.43 19.85
C ASP A 172 -3.02 0.88 20.62
N ARG A 173 -2.98 2.02 19.92
CA ARG A 173 -3.02 3.35 20.53
C ARG A 173 -3.46 4.40 19.51
N MET A 174 -4.29 5.32 19.95
CA MET A 174 -4.58 6.57 19.23
C MET A 174 -4.41 7.73 20.21
N ALA A 175 -3.54 8.68 19.87
CA ALA A 175 -3.38 9.93 20.59
C ALA A 175 -3.77 11.09 19.66
N LEU A 176 -4.53 12.06 20.18
CA LEU A 176 -5.02 13.19 19.39
C LEU A 176 -5.23 14.42 20.25
N GLY A 177 -4.95 15.59 19.69
CA GLY A 177 -5.29 16.88 20.28
C GLY A 177 -6.77 17.20 20.04
N LEU A 178 -7.43 17.66 21.07
CA LEU A 178 -8.77 18.26 21.04
C LEU A 178 -8.68 19.67 21.60
N VAL A 179 -9.71 20.48 21.34
CA VAL A 179 -9.76 21.85 21.87
C VAL A 179 -9.55 21.85 23.39
N GLY A 180 -8.34 22.26 23.81
CA GLY A 180 -7.96 22.40 25.23
C GLY A 180 -7.40 21.15 25.91
N GLY A 181 -7.11 20.07 25.18
CA GLY A 181 -6.53 18.86 25.81
C GLY A 181 -6.04 17.83 24.81
N VAL A 182 -5.58 16.71 25.34
CA VAL A 182 -5.17 15.53 24.58
C VAL A 182 -6.05 14.35 25.00
N ALA A 183 -6.61 13.65 24.02
CA ALA A 183 -7.27 12.37 24.23
C ALA A 183 -6.33 11.22 23.84
N VAL A 184 -6.36 10.15 24.60
CA VAL A 184 -5.64 8.90 24.30
C VAL A 184 -6.64 7.76 24.39
N ILE A 185 -6.63 6.91 23.38
CA ILE A 185 -7.39 5.66 23.33
C ILE A 185 -6.36 4.55 23.19
N ASP A 186 -6.42 3.57 24.06
CA ASP A 186 -5.56 2.39 24.04
C ASP A 186 -6.45 1.15 23.86
N ASP A 187 -5.98 0.17 23.09
CA ASP A 187 -6.56 -1.18 22.90
C ASP A 187 -8.04 -1.18 22.44
N ALA A 188 -8.30 -0.64 21.25
CA ALA A 188 -9.58 -0.73 20.57
C ALA A 188 -9.56 -1.72 19.37
N VAL A 189 -10.70 -2.37 19.11
CA VAL A 189 -10.92 -3.28 17.97
C VAL A 189 -12.07 -2.78 17.11
#